data_c17e7d4216902e576f4af95c941abfdb
#
_entry.id   c17e7d4216902e576f4af95c941abfdb
#
_cell.length_a   1.000
_cell.length_b   1.000
_cell.length_c   1.000
_cell.angle_alpha   90.00
_cell.angle_beta   90.00
_cell.angle_gamma   90.00
#
_symmetry.space_group_name_H-M   'P 1'
#
loop_
_entity.id
_entity.type
_entity.pdbx_description
1 polymer ?
#
loop_
_entity_poly.entity_id
_entity_poly.type
_entity_poly.pdbx_seq_one_letter_code
_entity_poly.pdbx_strand_id
1 'polypeptide(L)'
;MADDPTALVRRATQNALAQKSHHQPLRYQVRKVDKRSDTIKEIVETKDGDVARLIAIDGKPLSTEADQAELHRLNYLSGHPKLQEHRRKRELEESDRVNRLMRLLPKAFLYRYEGMAPCKSGQCYRLSFTPNPQFDPPSEEAKIFRGMAGEVWIDPAEERMVELDAHLIEDVDFGWGIIGTLRKGGTILLEQTHVGSHQWELTHMKLSLTGRALLIKSLNIQTTEDESEFSTVSPEMSYRQAIQLLENP
;
A
#
# COMPACT_ATOMS: atom_id res chain seq x y z
N MET A 1 29.06 -4.67 -14.94
CA MET A 1 29.08 -5.43 -13.67
C MET A 1 27.69 -5.27 -13.08
N ALA A 2 27.00 -6.36 -12.74
CA ALA A 2 25.77 -6.22 -11.97
C ALA A 2 26.14 -5.58 -10.61
N ASP A 3 25.54 -4.46 -10.31
CA ASP A 3 25.63 -3.82 -8.99
C ASP A 3 25.28 -4.84 -7.89
N ASP A 4 25.85 -4.68 -6.70
CA ASP A 4 25.44 -5.46 -5.54
C ASP A 4 23.91 -5.41 -5.40
N PRO A 5 23.18 -6.56 -5.47
CA PRO A 5 21.72 -6.58 -5.41
C PRO A 5 21.15 -5.85 -4.17
N THR A 6 21.85 -5.94 -3.04
CA THR A 6 21.47 -5.25 -1.81
C THR A 6 21.61 -3.73 -1.96
N ALA A 7 22.67 -3.27 -2.64
CA ALA A 7 22.86 -1.85 -2.91
C ALA A 7 21.76 -1.30 -3.84
N LEU A 8 21.36 -2.07 -4.86
CA LEU A 8 20.25 -1.71 -5.75
C LEU A 8 18.93 -1.56 -4.97
N VAL A 9 18.58 -2.53 -4.13
CA VAL A 9 17.37 -2.45 -3.28
C VAL A 9 17.45 -1.26 -2.32
N ARG A 10 18.63 -0.94 -1.79
CA ARG A 10 18.83 0.23 -0.93
C ARG A 10 18.53 1.53 -1.68
N ARG A 11 19.04 1.71 -2.91
CA ARG A 11 18.75 2.89 -3.73
C ARG A 11 17.28 2.95 -4.09
N ALA A 12 16.68 1.86 -4.51
CA ALA A 12 15.25 1.80 -4.82
C ALA A 12 14.38 2.18 -3.63
N THR A 13 14.74 1.72 -2.43
CA THR A 13 14.06 2.12 -1.19
C THR A 13 14.24 3.62 -0.90
N GLN A 14 15.45 4.15 -1.07
CA GLN A 14 15.73 5.59 -0.86
C GLN A 14 14.94 6.45 -1.83
N ASN A 15 14.89 6.07 -3.12
CA ASN A 15 14.14 6.79 -4.14
C ASN A 15 12.63 6.77 -3.84
N ALA A 16 12.10 5.63 -3.38
CA ALA A 16 10.69 5.53 -2.96
C ALA A 16 10.36 6.46 -1.79
N LEU A 17 11.24 6.56 -0.80
CA LEU A 17 11.06 7.43 0.35
C LEU A 17 11.24 8.92 0.01
N ALA A 18 12.16 9.23 -0.91
CA ALA A 18 12.43 10.61 -1.35
C ALA A 18 11.27 11.19 -2.17
N GLN A 19 10.56 10.37 -2.96
CA GLN A 19 9.40 10.83 -3.74
C GLN A 19 8.33 11.49 -2.87
N LYS A 20 8.13 11.03 -1.65
CA LYS A 20 7.11 11.59 -0.75
C LYS A 20 7.28 13.08 -0.46
N SER A 21 8.50 13.61 -0.54
CA SER A 21 8.77 15.05 -0.37
C SER A 21 8.37 15.89 -1.58
N HIS A 22 8.13 15.26 -2.73
CA HIS A 22 7.74 15.89 -3.99
C HIS A 22 6.41 15.36 -4.52
N HIS A 23 5.68 14.61 -3.68
CA HIS A 23 4.40 14.04 -4.05
C HIS A 23 3.39 15.14 -4.41
N GLN A 24 2.80 15.01 -5.59
CA GLN A 24 1.69 15.86 -6.03
C GLN A 24 0.37 15.20 -5.66
N PRO A 25 -0.52 15.86 -4.92
CA PRO A 25 -1.78 15.28 -4.52
C PRO A 25 -2.62 14.84 -5.72
N LEU A 26 -3.27 13.71 -5.57
CA LEU A 26 -4.03 13.03 -6.62
C LEU A 26 -5.52 12.93 -6.27
N ARG A 27 -6.33 12.84 -7.32
CA ARG A 27 -7.69 12.27 -7.32
C ARG A 27 -7.61 10.97 -8.07
N TYR A 28 -8.16 9.90 -7.52
CA TYR A 28 -8.14 8.57 -8.12
C TYR A 28 -9.26 7.68 -7.60
N GLN A 29 -9.48 6.54 -8.24
CA GLN A 29 -10.43 5.54 -7.80
C GLN A 29 -9.70 4.34 -7.20
N VAL A 30 -10.23 3.81 -6.10
CA VAL A 30 -9.79 2.56 -5.47
C VAL A 30 -10.93 1.56 -5.51
N ARG A 31 -10.74 0.46 -6.23
CA ARG A 31 -11.57 -0.72 -6.09
C ARG A 31 -10.96 -1.65 -5.06
N LYS A 32 -11.71 -1.95 -4.03
CA LYS A 32 -11.33 -2.90 -2.99
C LYS A 32 -12.28 -4.07 -2.96
N VAL A 33 -11.72 -5.26 -3.18
CA VAL A 33 -12.44 -6.53 -3.08
C VAL A 33 -11.92 -7.30 -1.89
N ASP A 34 -12.80 -7.62 -0.97
CA ASP A 34 -12.52 -8.52 0.14
C ASP A 34 -13.64 -9.59 0.26
N LYS A 35 -13.56 -10.44 1.29
CA LYS A 35 -14.57 -11.51 1.50
C LYS A 35 -15.99 -11.02 1.71
N ARG A 36 -16.20 -9.76 2.05
CA ARG A 36 -17.48 -9.20 2.48
C ARG A 36 -18.04 -8.20 1.48
N SER A 37 -17.19 -7.60 0.66
CA SER A 37 -17.59 -6.48 -0.19
C SER A 37 -16.68 -6.32 -1.39
N ASP A 38 -17.24 -5.82 -2.46
CA ASP A 38 -16.55 -5.22 -3.61
C ASP A 38 -16.99 -3.75 -3.67
N THR A 39 -16.09 -2.84 -3.35
CA THR A 39 -16.41 -1.41 -3.28
C THR A 39 -15.49 -0.61 -4.17
N ILE A 40 -16.04 0.45 -4.78
CA ILE A 40 -15.24 1.47 -5.47
C ILE A 40 -15.43 2.78 -4.73
N LYS A 41 -14.31 3.40 -4.40
CA LYS A 41 -14.26 4.73 -3.79
C LYS A 41 -13.48 5.67 -4.67
N GLU A 42 -13.94 6.88 -4.77
CA GLU A 42 -13.16 7.98 -5.29
C GLU A 42 -12.45 8.68 -4.14
N ILE A 43 -11.16 8.90 -4.28
CA ILE A 43 -10.30 9.51 -3.27
C ILE A 43 -9.73 10.81 -3.80
N VAL A 44 -9.69 11.82 -2.96
CA VAL A 44 -9.00 13.09 -3.21
C VAL A 44 -8.03 13.33 -2.07
N GLU A 45 -6.75 13.35 -2.38
CA GLU A 45 -5.69 13.72 -1.44
C GLU A 45 -5.72 15.21 -1.17
N THR A 46 -5.56 15.57 0.09
CA THR A 46 -5.56 16.99 0.49
C THR A 46 -4.51 17.29 1.55
N LYS A 47 -4.16 18.55 1.72
CA LYS A 47 -3.27 18.99 2.80
C LYS A 47 -3.81 18.69 4.21
N ASP A 48 -5.12 18.45 4.34
CA ASP A 48 -5.81 18.17 5.59
C ASP A 48 -6.06 16.65 5.80
N GLY A 49 -5.47 15.78 4.94
CA GLY A 49 -5.72 14.34 4.85
C GLY A 49 -6.77 13.99 3.80
N ASP A 50 -6.82 12.72 3.43
CA ASP A 50 -7.59 12.24 2.29
C ASP A 50 -9.10 12.27 2.55
N VAL A 51 -9.85 12.54 1.48
CA VAL A 51 -11.30 12.45 1.47
C VAL A 51 -11.71 11.38 0.48
N ALA A 52 -12.51 10.41 0.93
CA ALA A 52 -13.01 9.32 0.12
C ALA A 52 -14.53 9.39 0.01
N ARG A 53 -15.09 9.18 -1.19
CA ARG A 53 -16.52 8.96 -1.47
C ARG A 53 -16.71 7.54 -2.00
N LEU A 54 -17.64 6.81 -1.42
CA LEU A 54 -18.11 5.53 -1.99
C LEU A 54 -18.95 5.84 -3.23
N ILE A 55 -18.64 5.17 -4.35
CA ILE A 55 -19.34 5.41 -5.63
C ILE A 55 -20.00 4.15 -6.19
N ALA A 56 -19.51 2.94 -5.80
CA ALA A 56 -20.11 1.68 -6.23
C ALA A 56 -19.94 0.58 -5.20
N ILE A 57 -20.87 -0.38 -5.20
CA ILE A 57 -20.85 -1.61 -4.40
C ILE A 57 -21.21 -2.78 -5.31
N ASP A 58 -20.46 -3.90 -5.23
CA ASP A 58 -20.65 -5.13 -6.00
C ASP A 58 -20.76 -4.87 -7.51
N GLY A 59 -19.88 -3.98 -8.02
CA GLY A 59 -19.80 -3.59 -9.43
C GLY A 59 -20.96 -2.73 -9.93
N LYS A 60 -21.83 -2.23 -9.05
CA LYS A 60 -22.97 -1.38 -9.38
C LYS A 60 -22.85 -0.01 -8.74
N PRO A 61 -23.24 1.07 -9.43
CA PRO A 61 -23.38 2.38 -8.82
C PRO A 61 -24.27 2.32 -7.56
N LEU A 62 -24.09 3.25 -6.64
CA LEU A 62 -24.93 3.33 -5.45
C LEU A 62 -26.40 3.51 -5.82
N SER A 63 -27.30 2.92 -5.03
CA SER A 63 -28.72 3.30 -5.10
C SER A 63 -28.91 4.75 -4.67
N THR A 64 -30.01 5.36 -5.04
CA THR A 64 -30.32 6.74 -4.64
C THR A 64 -30.23 6.94 -3.14
N GLU A 65 -30.73 5.99 -2.35
CA GLU A 65 -30.68 6.05 -0.88
C GLU A 65 -29.25 5.93 -0.35
N ALA A 66 -28.45 5.02 -0.92
CA ALA A 66 -27.05 4.83 -0.52
C ALA A 66 -26.20 6.05 -0.91
N ASP A 67 -26.46 6.64 -2.07
CA ASP A 67 -25.77 7.85 -2.51
C ASP A 67 -26.12 9.05 -1.62
N GLN A 68 -27.40 9.24 -1.27
CA GLN A 68 -27.83 10.27 -0.33
C GLN A 68 -27.20 10.08 1.05
N ALA A 69 -27.09 8.85 1.55
CA ALA A 69 -26.44 8.55 2.80
C ALA A 69 -24.94 8.91 2.76
N GLU A 70 -24.29 8.64 1.64
CA GLU A 70 -22.88 8.96 1.44
C GLU A 70 -22.65 10.50 1.34
N LEU A 71 -23.50 11.21 0.61
CA LEU A 71 -23.49 12.69 0.59
C LEU A 71 -23.71 13.28 1.98
N HIS A 72 -24.65 12.74 2.74
CA HIS A 72 -24.88 13.15 4.12
C HIS A 72 -23.63 12.92 5.00
N ARG A 73 -22.93 11.78 4.82
CA ARG A 73 -21.67 11.48 5.52
C ARG A 73 -20.58 12.51 5.19
N LEU A 74 -20.44 12.89 3.91
CA LEU A 74 -19.47 13.90 3.46
C LEU A 74 -19.81 15.28 4.06
N ASN A 75 -21.07 15.68 4.01
CA ASN A 75 -21.53 16.94 4.62
C ASN A 75 -21.29 16.95 6.13
N TYR A 76 -21.56 15.84 6.81
CA TYR A 76 -21.22 15.71 8.23
C TYR A 76 -19.73 15.90 8.48
N LEU A 77 -18.87 15.27 7.68
CA LEU A 77 -17.41 15.43 7.78
C LEU A 77 -17.00 16.91 7.58
N SER A 78 -17.60 17.60 6.60
CA SER A 78 -17.32 19.02 6.33
C SER A 78 -17.54 19.91 7.55
N GLY A 79 -18.56 19.59 8.35
CA GLY A 79 -18.89 20.32 9.59
C GLY A 79 -18.06 19.92 10.82
N HIS A 80 -17.25 18.85 10.74
CA HIS A 80 -16.56 18.26 11.89
C HIS A 80 -15.04 18.21 11.69
N PRO A 81 -14.33 19.35 11.76
CA PRO A 81 -12.89 19.42 11.47
C PRO A 81 -12.04 18.52 12.38
N LYS A 82 -12.43 18.30 13.64
CA LYS A 82 -11.72 17.39 14.54
C LYS A 82 -11.77 15.94 14.06
N LEU A 83 -12.84 15.54 13.38
CA LEU A 83 -12.92 14.20 12.81
C LEU A 83 -11.92 14.02 11.67
N GLN A 84 -11.79 15.03 10.80
CA GLN A 84 -10.81 15.03 9.72
C GLN A 84 -9.38 15.06 10.27
N GLU A 85 -9.10 15.84 11.30
CA GLU A 85 -7.80 15.84 11.97
C GLU A 85 -7.42 14.45 12.52
N HIS A 86 -8.35 13.74 13.16
CA HIS A 86 -8.12 12.37 13.62
C HIS A 86 -7.86 11.39 12.48
N ARG A 87 -8.53 11.56 11.32
CA ARG A 87 -8.29 10.74 10.13
C ARG A 87 -6.89 10.99 9.60
N ARG A 88 -6.52 12.25 9.35
CA ARG A 88 -5.19 12.66 8.93
C ARG A 88 -4.10 12.10 9.84
N LYS A 89 -4.28 12.20 11.16
CA LYS A 89 -3.31 11.64 12.11
C LYS A 89 -3.10 10.15 11.90
N ARG A 90 -4.16 9.38 11.72
CA ARG A 90 -4.06 7.93 11.44
C ARG A 90 -3.38 7.64 10.11
N GLU A 91 -3.68 8.39 9.06
CA GLU A 91 -3.03 8.28 7.75
C GLU A 91 -1.51 8.52 7.85
N LEU A 92 -1.11 9.54 8.59
CA LEU A 92 0.30 9.82 8.86
C LEU A 92 0.98 8.69 9.66
N GLU A 93 0.34 8.20 10.72
CA GLU A 93 0.86 7.08 11.53
C GLU A 93 1.02 5.80 10.68
N GLU A 94 0.06 5.50 9.78
CA GLU A 94 0.15 4.39 8.84
C GLU A 94 1.29 4.60 7.84
N SER A 95 1.39 5.77 7.23
CA SER A 95 2.46 6.12 6.31
C SER A 95 3.85 5.99 6.97
N ASP A 96 4.00 6.48 8.19
CA ASP A 96 5.24 6.36 8.95
C ASP A 96 5.57 4.90 9.29
N ARG A 97 4.57 4.08 9.59
CA ARG A 97 4.75 2.64 9.81
C ARG A 97 5.28 1.96 8.56
N VAL A 98 4.65 2.19 7.41
CA VAL A 98 5.12 1.65 6.12
C VAL A 98 6.54 2.12 5.81
N ASN A 99 6.84 3.40 6.00
CA ASN A 99 8.17 3.95 5.78
C ASN A 99 9.24 3.30 6.67
N ARG A 100 8.92 3.04 7.94
CA ARG A 100 9.85 2.32 8.84
C ARG A 100 10.12 0.92 8.33
N LEU A 101 9.10 0.17 7.90
CA LEU A 101 9.28 -1.18 7.35
C LEU A 101 10.09 -1.15 6.04
N MET A 102 9.79 -0.23 5.12
CA MET A 102 10.56 -0.08 3.88
C MET A 102 12.06 0.14 4.14
N ARG A 103 12.42 0.97 5.11
CA ARG A 103 13.84 1.21 5.50
C ARG A 103 14.58 -0.04 5.95
N LEU A 104 13.86 -1.08 6.38
CA LEU A 104 14.45 -2.33 6.84
C LEU A 104 14.73 -3.31 5.68
N LEU A 105 14.05 -3.19 4.54
CA LEU A 105 14.15 -4.13 3.41
C LEU A 105 15.60 -4.47 3.02
N PRO A 106 16.53 -3.49 2.86
CA PRO A 106 17.90 -3.81 2.46
C PRO A 106 18.70 -4.63 3.48
N LYS A 107 18.24 -4.66 4.75
CA LYS A 107 18.89 -5.41 5.84
C LYS A 107 18.16 -6.71 6.18
N ALA A 108 16.84 -6.71 5.94
CA ALA A 108 15.96 -7.83 6.32
C ALA A 108 16.18 -9.08 5.47
N PHE A 109 16.70 -8.92 4.25
CA PHE A 109 16.79 -9.98 3.27
C PHE A 109 18.19 -10.12 2.68
N LEU A 110 18.50 -11.35 2.20
CA LEU A 110 19.58 -11.65 1.30
C LEU A 110 19.02 -11.64 -0.12
N TYR A 111 19.61 -10.82 -0.99
CA TYR A 111 19.16 -10.65 -2.37
C TYR A 111 20.08 -11.34 -3.35
N ARG A 112 19.51 -11.91 -4.40
CA ARG A 112 20.24 -12.51 -5.52
C ARG A 112 19.70 -11.97 -6.84
N TYR A 113 20.59 -11.54 -7.73
CA TYR A 113 20.23 -11.11 -9.08
C TYR A 113 19.88 -12.30 -9.96
N GLU A 114 18.68 -12.28 -10.57
CA GLU A 114 18.16 -13.34 -11.43
C GLU A 114 18.16 -12.95 -12.91
N GLY A 115 18.65 -11.76 -13.25
CA GLY A 115 18.69 -11.26 -14.63
C GLY A 115 17.69 -10.17 -14.90
N MET A 116 17.53 -9.82 -16.18
CA MET A 116 16.47 -8.92 -16.66
C MET A 116 15.22 -9.73 -16.95
N ALA A 117 14.07 -9.19 -16.61
CA ALA A 117 12.76 -9.79 -16.91
C ALA A 117 11.76 -8.72 -17.36
N PRO A 118 10.77 -9.07 -18.20
CA PRO A 118 9.69 -8.16 -18.54
C PRO A 118 8.92 -7.71 -17.30
N CYS A 119 8.59 -6.42 -17.24
CA CYS A 119 7.73 -5.81 -16.23
C CYS A 119 6.83 -4.74 -16.86
N LYS A 120 5.93 -4.12 -16.10
CA LYS A 120 5.00 -3.11 -16.67
C LYS A 120 5.71 -1.88 -17.25
N SER A 121 6.89 -1.51 -16.75
CA SER A 121 7.70 -0.40 -17.29
C SER A 121 8.67 -0.81 -18.41
N GLY A 122 8.70 -2.10 -18.83
CA GLY A 122 9.57 -2.61 -19.90
C GLY A 122 10.44 -3.78 -19.46
N GLN A 123 11.75 -3.58 -19.31
CA GLN A 123 12.71 -4.58 -18.81
C GLN A 123 13.22 -4.15 -17.43
N CYS A 124 13.02 -4.98 -16.42
CA CYS A 124 13.39 -4.71 -15.05
C CYS A 124 14.49 -5.65 -14.55
N TYR A 125 15.28 -5.21 -13.60
CA TYR A 125 16.10 -6.10 -12.79
C TYR A 125 15.19 -6.99 -11.94
N ARG A 126 15.28 -8.29 -12.09
CA ARG A 126 14.61 -9.27 -11.23
C ARG A 126 15.57 -9.77 -10.16
N LEU A 127 15.19 -9.65 -8.91
CA LEU A 127 15.93 -10.12 -7.75
C LEU A 127 15.06 -11.09 -6.96
N SER A 128 15.61 -12.26 -6.61
CA SER A 128 15.02 -13.10 -5.57
C SER A 128 15.51 -12.65 -4.19
N PHE A 129 14.70 -12.87 -3.17
CA PHE A 129 15.07 -12.58 -1.79
C PHE A 129 14.63 -13.69 -0.82
N THR A 130 15.45 -13.89 0.21
CA THR A 130 15.17 -14.79 1.34
C THR A 130 15.49 -14.08 2.65
N PRO A 131 14.90 -14.50 3.78
CA PRO A 131 15.21 -13.90 5.07
C PRO A 131 16.71 -13.88 5.35
N ASN A 132 17.20 -12.75 5.87
CA ASN A 132 18.57 -12.67 6.38
C ASN A 132 18.60 -13.25 7.80
N PRO A 133 19.33 -14.36 8.06
CA PRO A 133 19.36 -14.97 9.39
C PRO A 133 19.98 -14.04 10.47
N GLN A 134 20.75 -13.05 10.05
CA GLN A 134 21.39 -12.08 10.95
C GLN A 134 20.49 -10.86 11.24
N PHE A 135 19.33 -10.78 10.60
CA PHE A 135 18.41 -9.67 10.82
C PHE A 135 17.69 -9.82 12.15
N ASP A 136 17.87 -8.81 13.01
CA ASP A 136 17.10 -8.68 14.25
C ASP A 136 15.99 -7.64 14.09
N PRO A 137 14.70 -8.07 14.05
CA PRO A 137 13.57 -7.18 13.83
C PRO A 137 13.44 -6.16 14.98
N PRO A 138 13.46 -4.84 14.69
CA PRO A 138 13.37 -3.81 15.72
C PRO A 138 11.94 -3.61 16.25
N SER A 139 10.94 -4.24 15.66
CA SER A 139 9.53 -4.14 16.08
C SER A 139 8.79 -5.46 15.82
N GLU A 140 7.63 -5.60 16.45
CA GLU A 140 6.77 -6.78 16.22
C GLU A 140 6.36 -6.92 14.75
N GLU A 141 5.98 -5.82 14.09
CA GLU A 141 5.58 -5.87 12.68
C GLU A 141 6.74 -6.32 11.77
N ALA A 142 7.97 -5.93 12.08
CA ALA A 142 9.15 -6.30 11.31
C ALA A 142 9.49 -7.80 11.39
N LYS A 143 8.91 -8.54 12.32
CA LYS A 143 9.09 -10.00 12.43
C LYS A 143 8.59 -10.74 11.19
N ILE A 144 7.64 -10.18 10.43
CA ILE A 144 7.16 -10.77 9.18
C ILE A 144 8.30 -11.04 8.20
N PHE A 145 9.35 -10.23 8.21
CA PHE A 145 10.50 -10.38 7.32
C PHE A 145 11.32 -11.63 7.58
N ARG A 146 11.26 -12.20 8.79
CA ARG A 146 11.94 -13.48 9.09
C ARG A 146 11.34 -14.67 8.38
N GLY A 147 10.03 -14.61 8.10
CA GLY A 147 9.31 -15.71 7.44
C GLY A 147 8.96 -15.43 5.98
N MET A 148 9.45 -14.35 5.36
CA MET A 148 9.03 -13.93 4.03
C MET A 148 10.14 -14.11 3.00
N ALA A 149 9.82 -14.75 1.87
CA ALA A 149 10.69 -14.88 0.72
C ALA A 149 9.91 -14.50 -0.56
N GLY A 150 10.62 -14.25 -1.67
CA GLY A 150 9.96 -13.91 -2.92
C GLY A 150 10.88 -13.28 -3.94
N GLU A 151 10.28 -12.46 -4.78
CA GLU A 151 10.96 -11.73 -5.83
C GLU A 151 10.57 -10.25 -5.81
N VAL A 152 11.48 -9.41 -6.29
CA VAL A 152 11.26 -7.98 -6.46
C VAL A 152 11.79 -7.56 -7.83
N TRP A 153 11.00 -6.73 -8.53
CA TRP A 153 11.40 -6.14 -9.80
C TRP A 153 11.71 -4.67 -9.60
N ILE A 154 12.83 -4.23 -10.18
CA ILE A 154 13.31 -2.85 -10.06
C ILE A 154 13.50 -2.26 -11.44
N ASP A 155 12.83 -1.15 -11.71
CA ASP A 155 13.04 -0.36 -12.92
C ASP A 155 14.48 0.16 -12.97
N PRO A 156 15.23 -0.11 -14.06
CA PRO A 156 16.65 0.26 -14.14
C PRO A 156 16.89 1.76 -14.37
N ALA A 157 15.92 2.50 -14.92
CA ALA A 157 16.08 3.90 -15.26
C ALA A 157 15.91 4.80 -14.04
N GLU A 158 14.92 4.50 -13.21
CA GLU A 158 14.59 5.30 -12.04
C GLU A 158 14.96 4.61 -10.72
N GLU A 159 15.48 3.38 -10.81
CA GLU A 159 15.79 2.53 -9.65
C GLU A 159 14.62 2.51 -8.65
N ARG A 160 13.44 2.10 -9.16
CA ARG A 160 12.18 2.00 -8.40
C ARG A 160 11.73 0.56 -8.32
N MET A 161 11.26 0.14 -7.15
CA MET A 161 10.56 -1.14 -7.04
C MET A 161 9.22 -1.02 -7.77
N VAL A 162 9.03 -1.82 -8.82
CA VAL A 162 7.80 -1.81 -9.62
C VAL A 162 6.89 -2.97 -9.25
N GLU A 163 7.45 -4.05 -8.72
CA GLU A 163 6.68 -5.22 -8.28
C GLU A 163 7.39 -5.91 -7.11
N LEU A 164 6.60 -6.38 -6.17
CA LEU A 164 7.01 -7.27 -5.09
C LEU A 164 6.03 -8.44 -5.05
N ASP A 165 6.52 -9.65 -5.32
CA ASP A 165 5.79 -10.90 -5.12
C ASP A 165 6.44 -11.69 -3.99
N ALA A 166 5.73 -11.80 -2.87
CA ALA A 166 6.23 -12.39 -1.64
C ALA A 166 5.29 -13.45 -1.07
N HIS A 167 5.86 -14.42 -0.38
CA HIS A 167 5.10 -15.42 0.33
C HIS A 167 5.75 -15.79 1.67
N LEU A 168 4.93 -16.22 2.61
CA LEU A 168 5.40 -16.70 3.90
C LEU A 168 5.89 -18.16 3.77
N ILE A 169 7.18 -18.37 4.02
CA ILE A 169 7.84 -19.69 3.97
C ILE A 169 7.73 -20.45 5.30
N GLU A 170 7.39 -19.75 6.37
CA GLU A 170 7.16 -20.33 7.72
C GLU A 170 6.07 -19.52 8.44
N ASP A 171 5.59 -20.06 9.57
CA ASP A 171 4.67 -19.33 10.47
C ASP A 171 5.43 -18.18 11.14
N VAL A 172 4.79 -17.02 11.26
CA VAL A 172 5.37 -15.85 11.92
C VAL A 172 4.55 -15.50 13.16
N ASP A 173 5.19 -15.53 14.33
CA ASP A 173 4.57 -15.22 15.60
C ASP A 173 4.84 -13.75 16.01
N PHE A 174 3.80 -13.09 16.48
CA PHE A 174 3.83 -11.74 17.02
C PHE A 174 3.51 -11.79 18.52
N GLY A 175 4.35 -11.10 19.33
CA GLY A 175 4.15 -11.09 20.77
C GLY A 175 4.16 -12.48 21.38
N TRP A 176 5.12 -13.33 21.03
CA TRP A 176 5.23 -14.73 21.49
C TRP A 176 4.01 -15.59 21.13
N GLY A 177 3.35 -15.28 19.98
CA GLY A 177 2.12 -15.94 19.55
C GLY A 177 0.85 -15.48 20.28
N ILE A 178 0.96 -14.63 21.31
CA ILE A 178 -0.18 -14.11 22.08
C ILE A 178 -0.93 -13.05 21.27
N ILE A 179 -0.20 -12.12 20.62
CA ILE A 179 -0.80 -11.09 19.78
C ILE A 179 -1.36 -11.71 18.50
N GLY A 180 -0.62 -12.64 17.89
CA GLY A 180 -1.07 -13.34 16.71
C GLY A 180 -0.01 -14.23 16.08
N THR A 181 -0.44 -15.03 15.13
CA THR A 181 0.41 -15.84 14.25
C THR A 181 -0.09 -15.71 12.83
N LEU A 182 0.78 -15.39 11.88
CA LEU A 182 0.52 -15.56 10.46
C LEU A 182 1.03 -16.92 10.01
N ARG A 183 0.23 -17.61 9.20
CA ARG A 183 0.56 -18.95 8.72
C ARG A 183 1.41 -18.93 7.48
N LYS A 184 2.30 -19.91 7.36
CA LYS A 184 3.00 -20.26 6.13
C LYS A 184 2.05 -20.33 4.93
N GLY A 185 2.53 -19.95 3.74
CA GLY A 185 1.76 -19.95 2.48
C GLY A 185 0.92 -18.69 2.25
N GLY A 186 0.93 -17.73 3.19
CA GLY A 186 0.36 -16.42 2.92
C GLY A 186 1.12 -15.69 1.81
N THR A 187 0.42 -14.92 0.97
CA THR A 187 1.00 -14.20 -0.19
C THR A 187 0.73 -12.71 -0.14
N ILE A 188 1.65 -11.95 -0.69
CA ILE A 188 1.63 -10.48 -0.82
C ILE A 188 2.13 -10.14 -2.21
N LEU A 189 1.29 -9.52 -3.02
CA LEU A 189 1.67 -8.94 -4.31
C LEU A 189 1.42 -7.44 -4.27
N LEU A 190 2.42 -6.66 -4.63
CA LEU A 190 2.35 -5.21 -4.76
C LEU A 190 2.89 -4.81 -6.12
N GLU A 191 2.18 -3.98 -6.87
CA GLU A 191 2.61 -3.45 -8.14
C GLU A 191 2.49 -1.94 -8.15
N GLN A 192 3.54 -1.28 -8.64
CA GLN A 192 3.57 0.17 -8.83
C GLN A 192 3.66 0.49 -10.31
N THR A 193 3.03 1.57 -10.72
CA THR A 193 3.14 2.10 -12.07
C THR A 193 3.36 3.60 -12.05
N HIS A 194 3.87 4.10 -13.16
CA HIS A 194 4.07 5.52 -13.35
C HIS A 194 2.73 6.21 -13.58
N VAL A 195 2.43 7.24 -12.78
CA VAL A 195 1.20 8.02 -12.85
C VAL A 195 1.57 9.47 -13.16
N GLY A 196 0.95 10.03 -14.21
CA GLY A 196 1.31 11.38 -14.66
C GLY A 196 2.75 11.46 -15.17
N SER A 197 3.40 12.59 -14.96
CA SER A 197 4.71 12.86 -15.56
C SER A 197 5.91 12.37 -14.75
N HIS A 198 5.79 12.15 -13.42
CA HIS A 198 6.98 11.90 -12.58
C HIS A 198 6.69 11.18 -11.24
N GLN A 199 5.57 10.48 -11.12
CA GLN A 199 5.15 9.90 -9.84
C GLN A 199 4.82 8.42 -9.98
N TRP A 200 5.32 7.61 -9.06
CA TRP A 200 5.03 6.19 -8.99
C TRP A 200 4.01 5.94 -7.89
N GLU A 201 2.92 5.26 -8.23
CA GLU A 201 1.88 4.91 -7.27
C GLU A 201 1.66 3.40 -7.21
N LEU A 202 1.18 2.94 -6.06
CA LEU A 202 0.73 1.57 -5.88
C LEU A 202 -0.60 1.43 -6.65
N THR A 203 -0.59 0.68 -7.73
CA THR A 203 -1.78 0.52 -8.59
C THR A 203 -2.46 -0.83 -8.43
N HIS A 204 -1.76 -1.80 -7.85
CA HIS A 204 -2.34 -3.10 -7.53
C HIS A 204 -1.75 -3.66 -6.24
N MET A 205 -2.61 -4.11 -5.35
CA MET A 205 -2.24 -4.85 -4.15
C MET A 205 -3.12 -6.08 -4.00
N LYS A 206 -2.50 -7.24 -3.74
CA LYS A 206 -3.23 -8.46 -3.42
C LYS A 206 -2.62 -9.12 -2.19
N LEU A 207 -3.44 -9.31 -1.18
CA LEU A 207 -3.06 -9.96 0.08
C LEU A 207 -3.89 -11.22 0.28
N SER A 208 -3.23 -12.33 0.59
CA SER A 208 -3.87 -13.57 1.01
C SER A 208 -3.14 -14.10 2.24
N LEU A 209 -3.59 -13.74 3.43
CA LEU A 209 -2.96 -14.09 4.68
C LEU A 209 -3.95 -14.83 5.60
N THR A 210 -3.50 -15.93 6.18
CA THR A 210 -4.26 -16.66 7.17
C THR A 210 -3.49 -16.72 8.49
N GLY A 211 -4.20 -16.88 9.59
CA GLY A 211 -3.53 -16.89 10.88
C GLY A 211 -4.51 -16.93 12.06
N ARG A 212 -4.00 -16.48 13.20
CA ARG A 212 -4.79 -16.29 14.44
C ARG A 212 -4.40 -14.98 15.09
N ALA A 213 -5.37 -14.31 15.69
CA ALA A 213 -5.17 -13.15 16.54
C ALA A 213 -5.70 -13.45 17.94
N LEU A 214 -5.01 -12.94 18.97
CA LEU A 214 -5.39 -13.12 20.38
C LEU A 214 -5.69 -14.57 20.76
N LEU A 215 -4.87 -15.53 20.28
CA LEU A 215 -4.93 -16.97 20.51
C LEU A 215 -6.17 -17.70 19.96
N ILE A 216 -7.30 -17.03 19.83
CA ILE A 216 -8.61 -17.64 19.56
C ILE A 216 -9.28 -17.16 18.26
N LYS A 217 -9.00 -15.92 17.82
CA LYS A 217 -9.69 -15.33 16.67
C LYS A 217 -8.98 -15.72 15.37
N SER A 218 -9.65 -16.49 14.51
CA SER A 218 -9.15 -16.78 13.16
C SER A 218 -8.95 -15.49 12.36
N LEU A 219 -7.78 -15.33 11.79
CA LEU A 219 -7.44 -14.28 10.85
C LEU A 219 -7.48 -14.87 9.45
N ASN A 220 -8.21 -14.23 8.54
CA ASN A 220 -8.25 -14.60 7.15
C ASN A 220 -8.44 -13.33 6.32
N ILE A 221 -7.32 -12.77 5.90
CA ILE A 221 -7.26 -11.58 5.05
C ILE A 221 -7.17 -12.08 3.61
N GLN A 222 -8.14 -11.71 2.80
CA GLN A 222 -8.11 -11.84 1.36
C GLN A 222 -8.61 -10.52 0.83
N THR A 223 -7.71 -9.73 0.28
CA THR A 223 -7.98 -8.38 -0.18
C THR A 223 -7.25 -8.16 -1.50
N THR A 224 -7.97 -7.61 -2.47
CA THR A 224 -7.40 -7.03 -3.68
C THR A 224 -7.78 -5.56 -3.71
N GLU A 225 -6.82 -4.69 -3.98
CA GLU A 225 -7.04 -3.26 -4.19
C GLU A 225 -6.41 -2.89 -5.54
N ASP A 226 -7.23 -2.23 -6.38
CA ASP A 226 -6.82 -1.71 -7.68
C ASP A 226 -7.06 -0.20 -7.68
N GLU A 227 -6.02 0.57 -8.01
CA GLU A 227 -6.09 2.01 -8.11
C GLU A 227 -6.01 2.45 -9.59
N SER A 228 -6.86 3.40 -9.96
CA SER A 228 -7.04 3.83 -11.34
C SER A 228 -7.57 5.27 -11.44
N GLU A 229 -7.73 5.77 -12.67
CA GLU A 229 -8.32 7.09 -12.97
C GLU A 229 -7.60 8.26 -12.28
N PHE A 230 -6.27 8.20 -12.26
CA PHE A 230 -5.45 9.20 -11.59
C PHE A 230 -5.48 10.56 -12.30
N SER A 231 -5.63 11.61 -11.52
CA SER A 231 -5.50 13.00 -11.96
C SER A 231 -4.91 13.85 -10.84
N THR A 232 -4.15 14.88 -11.19
CA THR A 232 -3.55 15.78 -10.20
C THR A 232 -4.56 16.77 -9.67
N VAL A 233 -4.46 17.10 -8.39
CA VAL A 233 -5.23 18.17 -7.75
C VAL A 233 -4.29 19.22 -7.16
N SER A 234 -4.86 20.37 -6.76
CA SER A 234 -4.06 21.45 -6.18
C SER A 234 -3.42 21.02 -4.85
N PRO A 235 -2.12 21.26 -4.63
CA PRO A 235 -1.47 21.03 -3.34
C PRO A 235 -2.11 21.79 -2.17
N GLU A 236 -2.77 22.90 -2.47
CA GLU A 236 -3.45 23.73 -1.48
C GLU A 236 -4.90 23.31 -1.22
N MET A 237 -5.36 22.24 -1.88
CA MET A 237 -6.73 21.76 -1.71
C MET A 237 -7.01 21.39 -0.25
N SER A 238 -8.05 21.98 0.32
CA SER A 238 -8.55 21.64 1.64
C SER A 238 -9.52 20.44 1.55
N TYR A 239 -9.72 19.72 2.65
CA TYR A 239 -10.68 18.61 2.71
C TYR A 239 -12.11 19.05 2.39
N ARG A 240 -12.50 20.32 2.67
CA ARG A 240 -13.83 20.86 2.32
C ARG A 240 -13.99 21.06 0.82
N GLN A 241 -12.93 21.55 0.14
CA GLN A 241 -12.93 21.69 -1.32
C GLN A 241 -12.97 20.31 -1.98
N ALA A 242 -12.25 19.32 -1.44
CA ALA A 242 -12.31 17.94 -1.89
C ALA A 242 -13.71 17.34 -1.73
N ILE A 243 -14.41 17.61 -0.63
CA ILE A 243 -15.81 17.20 -0.44
C ILE A 243 -16.69 17.80 -1.55
N GLN A 244 -16.58 19.11 -1.80
CA GLN A 244 -17.35 19.78 -2.87
C GLN A 244 -17.06 19.20 -4.25
N LEU A 245 -15.77 18.84 -4.53
CA LEU A 245 -15.39 18.20 -5.78
C LEU A 245 -16.00 16.80 -5.90
N LEU A 246 -16.04 16.04 -4.80
CA LEU A 246 -16.60 14.69 -4.78
C LEU A 246 -18.14 14.68 -4.81
N GLU A 247 -18.81 15.73 -4.37
CA GLU A 247 -20.26 15.84 -4.44
C GLU A 247 -20.78 16.15 -5.86
N ASN A 248 -19.94 16.78 -6.69
CA ASN A 248 -20.24 17.18 -8.08
C ASN A 248 -19.16 16.63 -9.03
N PRO A 249 -19.11 15.29 -9.25
CA PRO A 249 -18.06 14.62 -10.00
C PRO A 249 -18.05 14.95 -11.51
#